data_3983ebfbac2c07112903ee64d96a4f81
#
_entry.id   3983ebfbac2c07112903ee64d96a4f81
#
_cell.length_a   1.000
_cell.length_b   1.000
_cell.length_c   1.000
_cell.angle_alpha   90.00
_cell.angle_beta   90.00
_cell.angle_gamma   90.00
#
_symmetry.space_group_name_H-M   'P 1'
#
loop_
_entity.id
_entity.type
_entity.pdbx_description
1 polymer ?
#
loop_
_entity_poly.entity_id
_entity_poly.type
_entity_poly.pdbx_seq_one_letter_code
_entity_poly.pdbx_strand_id
1 'polypeptide(L)'
;MTEDPEVHAWKNCHPDDLWIFDKLLLSKEFNYLCGPGCVPVPKADFYVVRPVMNLYGMGVGAEVKWLTPADSTAVPPGYFWCEEFKGRHLSIDYDQNGVQLSCVEGFRRSNAPLYKFSEWKVVNQIREFPDILTNLVGTYEFYNVEMIGDKTIEVHLRQNHDPIQNDLRVCWEKDENHENLTLLLHHEDADGYLPEKRLGFYISKR
;
A
#
# COMPACT_ATOMS: atom_id res chain seq x y z
N MET A 1 0.85 -24.30 -2.05
CA MET A 1 0.69 -22.84 -2.13
C MET A 1 1.06 -22.30 -0.75
N THR A 2 2.05 -21.46 -0.68
CA THR A 2 2.34 -20.71 0.54
C THR A 2 1.22 -19.67 0.73
N GLU A 3 0.75 -19.52 1.96
CA GLU A 3 -0.27 -18.51 2.28
C GLU A 3 0.30 -17.10 2.00
N ASP A 4 -0.54 -16.20 1.49
CA ASP A 4 -0.18 -14.80 1.31
C ASP A 4 0.24 -14.19 2.67
N PRO A 5 1.39 -13.48 2.75
CA PRO A 5 1.91 -12.95 4.01
C PRO A 5 0.96 -11.98 4.71
N GLU A 6 0.15 -11.22 3.97
CA GLU A 6 -0.84 -10.32 4.57
C GLU A 6 -1.99 -11.09 5.20
N VAL A 7 -2.47 -12.16 4.51
CA VAL A 7 -3.49 -13.05 5.05
C VAL A 7 -2.95 -13.76 6.29
N HIS A 8 -1.67 -14.17 6.27
CA HIS A 8 -1.02 -14.78 7.44
C HIS A 8 -0.95 -13.79 8.61
N ALA A 9 -0.51 -12.55 8.38
CA ALA A 9 -0.44 -11.51 9.40
C ALA A 9 -1.83 -11.22 9.99
N TRP A 10 -2.86 -11.09 9.15
CA TRP A 10 -4.24 -10.88 9.59
C TRP A 10 -4.78 -12.01 10.47
N LYS A 11 -4.51 -13.27 10.12
CA LYS A 11 -4.96 -14.44 10.90
C LYS A 11 -4.28 -14.57 12.25
N ASN A 12 -3.05 -14.06 12.37
CA ASN A 12 -2.21 -14.20 13.55
C ASN A 12 -2.09 -12.93 14.39
N CYS A 13 -2.72 -11.83 13.98
CA CYS A 13 -2.71 -10.62 14.80
C CYS A 13 -3.63 -10.74 16.02
N HIS A 14 -3.33 -9.92 17.04
CA HIS A 14 -4.21 -9.81 18.20
C HIS A 14 -5.58 -9.25 17.76
N PRO A 15 -6.71 -9.75 18.30
CA PRO A 15 -8.04 -9.24 17.92
C PRO A 15 -8.21 -7.73 18.06
N ASP A 16 -7.58 -7.12 19.08
CA ASP A 16 -7.64 -5.67 19.31
C ASP A 16 -6.89 -4.85 18.25
N ASP A 17 -6.01 -5.49 17.45
CA ASP A 17 -5.19 -4.84 16.42
C ASP A 17 -5.77 -5.01 14.99
N LEU A 18 -6.90 -5.73 14.85
CA LEU A 18 -7.55 -5.96 13.55
C LEU A 18 -7.94 -4.66 12.82
N TRP A 19 -8.12 -3.56 13.56
CA TRP A 19 -8.41 -2.24 12.99
C TRP A 19 -7.33 -1.73 12.03
N ILE A 20 -6.10 -2.22 12.15
CA ILE A 20 -4.97 -1.85 11.27
C ILE A 20 -5.24 -2.25 9.82
N PHE A 21 -5.90 -3.39 9.62
CA PHE A 21 -6.28 -3.89 8.30
C PHE A 21 -7.50 -3.18 7.71
N ASP A 22 -8.26 -2.43 8.53
CA ASP A 22 -9.37 -1.59 8.10
C ASP A 22 -8.86 -0.18 7.75
N LYS A 23 -8.68 0.07 6.46
CA LYS A 23 -8.12 1.34 5.95
C LYS A 23 -9.01 2.56 6.24
N LEU A 24 -10.32 2.36 6.42
CA LEU A 24 -11.22 3.43 6.84
C LEU A 24 -11.02 3.78 8.32
N LEU A 25 -10.92 2.76 9.20
CA LEU A 25 -10.62 2.99 10.61
C LEU A 25 -9.23 3.62 10.76
N LEU A 26 -8.22 3.06 10.11
CA LEU A 26 -6.86 3.62 10.09
C LEU A 26 -6.86 5.10 9.67
N SER A 27 -7.59 5.44 8.59
CA SER A 27 -7.70 6.84 8.13
C SER A 27 -8.38 7.75 9.17
N LYS A 28 -9.36 7.24 9.90
CA LYS A 28 -10.03 7.99 10.99
C LYS A 28 -9.10 8.20 12.18
N GLU A 29 -8.33 7.19 12.57
CA GLU A 29 -7.35 7.30 13.66
C GLU A 29 -6.29 8.36 13.36
N PHE A 30 -5.87 8.49 12.09
CA PHE A 30 -5.00 9.58 11.64
C PHE A 30 -5.72 10.92 11.43
N ASN A 31 -7.03 11.03 11.75
CA ASN A 31 -7.84 12.24 11.57
C ASN A 31 -7.88 12.75 10.12
N TYR A 32 -7.85 11.85 9.14
CA TYR A 32 -7.98 12.21 7.73
C TYR A 32 -9.46 12.43 7.38
N LEU A 33 -9.68 13.31 6.40
CA LEU A 33 -11.01 13.52 5.85
C LEU A 33 -11.41 12.30 5.03
N CYS A 34 -12.29 11.47 5.59
CA CYS A 34 -12.73 10.21 4.97
C CYS A 34 -14.13 9.81 5.43
N GLY A 35 -14.77 8.94 4.69
CA GLY A 35 -16.06 8.38 5.06
C GLY A 35 -16.44 7.15 4.22
N PRO A 36 -17.32 6.29 4.74
CA PRO A 36 -17.85 5.16 3.97
C PRO A 36 -18.71 5.63 2.81
N GLY A 37 -18.99 4.76 1.85
CA GLY A 37 -19.72 5.08 0.63
C GLY A 37 -21.13 5.67 0.82
N CYS A 38 -21.77 5.42 1.98
CA CYS A 38 -23.09 5.98 2.28
C CYS A 38 -23.03 7.40 2.89
N VAL A 39 -21.83 7.94 3.16
CA VAL A 39 -21.67 9.27 3.74
C VAL A 39 -21.23 10.24 2.65
N PRO A 40 -21.95 11.37 2.44
CA PRO A 40 -21.59 12.38 1.47
C PRO A 40 -20.20 12.97 1.72
N VAL A 41 -19.42 13.23 0.64
CA VAL A 41 -18.24 14.06 0.73
C VAL A 41 -18.63 15.50 1.10
N PRO A 42 -17.81 16.24 1.85
CA PRO A 42 -18.19 17.58 2.35
C PRO A 42 -18.26 18.64 1.24
N LYS A 43 -17.54 18.45 0.14
CA LYS A 43 -17.49 19.34 -1.03
C LYS A 43 -17.18 18.57 -2.30
N ALA A 44 -17.43 19.16 -3.45
CA ALA A 44 -16.97 18.61 -4.73
C ALA A 44 -15.46 18.74 -4.85
N ASP A 45 -14.75 17.61 -5.00
CA ASP A 45 -13.30 17.55 -5.10
C ASP A 45 -12.85 16.18 -5.64
N PHE A 46 -11.54 16.00 -5.84
CA PHE A 46 -10.94 14.69 -6.07
C PHE A 46 -10.73 13.94 -4.75
N TYR A 47 -11.17 12.69 -4.72
CA TYR A 47 -11.01 11.77 -3.60
C TYR A 47 -10.43 10.46 -4.07
N VAL A 48 -9.71 9.78 -3.20
CA VAL A 48 -9.33 8.39 -3.40
C VAL A 48 -10.48 7.50 -2.92
N VAL A 49 -11.06 6.71 -3.83
CA VAL A 49 -12.03 5.66 -3.52
C VAL A 49 -11.29 4.34 -3.52
N ARG A 50 -11.35 3.60 -2.42
CA ARG A 50 -10.62 2.33 -2.27
C ARG A 50 -11.35 1.35 -1.35
N PRO A 51 -11.06 0.03 -1.45
CA PRO A 51 -11.61 -0.96 -0.53
C PRO A 51 -11.25 -0.65 0.92
N VAL A 52 -12.20 -0.91 1.83
CA VAL A 52 -11.98 -0.82 3.28
C VAL A 52 -10.93 -1.83 3.72
N MET A 53 -11.04 -3.06 3.25
CA MET A 53 -10.06 -4.12 3.48
C MET A 53 -9.54 -4.66 2.15
N ASN A 54 -8.23 -4.87 2.08
CA ASN A 54 -7.59 -5.50 0.94
C ASN A 54 -6.40 -6.34 1.43
N LEU A 55 -6.65 -7.59 1.76
CA LEU A 55 -5.63 -8.51 2.28
C LEU A 55 -4.66 -9.00 1.20
N TYR A 56 -4.94 -8.76 -0.07
CA TYR A 56 -4.03 -9.11 -1.17
C TYR A 56 -3.11 -7.96 -1.59
N GLY A 57 -3.19 -6.83 -0.90
CA GLY A 57 -2.26 -5.71 -1.07
C GLY A 57 -2.37 -4.93 -2.38
N MET A 58 -1.31 -4.22 -2.73
CA MET A 58 -1.07 -3.48 -3.99
C MET A 58 -2.10 -2.40 -4.35
N GLY A 59 -2.99 -1.99 -3.44
CA GLY A 59 -3.97 -0.95 -3.74
C GLY A 59 -4.96 -1.28 -4.88
N VAL A 60 -5.20 -2.58 -5.13
CA VAL A 60 -6.16 -3.02 -6.13
C VAL A 60 -7.55 -2.48 -5.79
N GLY A 61 -8.24 -1.94 -6.80
CA GLY A 61 -9.54 -1.29 -6.63
C GLY A 61 -9.49 0.14 -6.12
N ALA A 62 -8.30 0.68 -5.83
CA ALA A 62 -8.14 2.09 -5.50
C ALA A 62 -8.11 2.96 -6.77
N GLU A 63 -8.84 4.05 -6.77
CA GLU A 63 -8.90 5.01 -7.87
C GLU A 63 -9.12 6.44 -7.38
N VAL A 64 -8.61 7.43 -8.12
CA VAL A 64 -8.92 8.83 -7.88
C VAL A 64 -10.18 9.20 -8.65
N LYS A 65 -11.20 9.69 -7.94
CA LYS A 65 -12.49 10.10 -8.51
C LYS A 65 -12.84 11.52 -8.14
N TRP A 66 -13.41 12.25 -9.08
CA TRP A 66 -14.14 13.46 -8.78
C TRP A 66 -15.49 13.07 -8.17
N LEU A 67 -15.75 13.50 -6.95
CA LEU A 67 -17.00 13.27 -6.26
C LEU A 67 -17.64 14.59 -5.84
N THR A 68 -18.95 14.66 -5.97
CA THR A 68 -19.78 15.69 -5.35
C THR A 68 -20.51 15.09 -4.15
N PRO A 69 -21.09 15.90 -3.24
CA PRO A 69 -21.90 15.37 -2.14
C PRO A 69 -23.03 14.44 -2.60
N ALA A 70 -23.57 14.66 -3.80
CA ALA A 70 -24.63 13.81 -4.38
C ALA A 70 -24.07 12.47 -4.90
N ASP A 71 -22.87 12.47 -5.49
CA ASP A 71 -22.29 11.28 -6.13
C ASP A 71 -21.66 10.32 -5.14
N SER A 72 -21.25 10.81 -3.97
CA SER A 72 -20.54 9.99 -2.97
C SER A 72 -21.38 8.81 -2.45
N THR A 73 -22.69 8.88 -2.56
CA THR A 73 -23.60 7.76 -2.26
C THR A 73 -23.47 6.61 -3.27
N ALA A 74 -22.84 6.85 -4.43
CA ALA A 74 -22.55 5.83 -5.44
C ALA A 74 -21.23 5.05 -5.18
N VAL A 75 -20.48 5.36 -4.12
CA VAL A 75 -19.31 4.57 -3.69
C VAL A 75 -19.79 3.17 -3.28
N PRO A 76 -19.25 2.08 -3.88
CA PRO A 76 -19.76 0.73 -3.64
C PRO A 76 -19.68 0.29 -2.18
N PRO A 77 -20.54 -0.64 -1.72
CA PRO A 77 -20.38 -1.30 -0.43
C PRO A 77 -18.99 -1.93 -0.30
N GLY A 78 -18.38 -1.84 0.89
CA GLY A 78 -17.00 -2.31 1.14
C GLY A 78 -15.92 -1.35 0.66
N TYR A 79 -16.29 -0.21 0.08
CA TYR A 79 -15.38 0.88 -0.28
C TYR A 79 -15.64 2.11 0.60
N PHE A 80 -14.64 2.97 0.65
CA PHE A 80 -14.73 4.28 1.30
C PHE A 80 -14.02 5.34 0.45
N TRP A 81 -14.33 6.58 0.69
CA TRP A 81 -13.62 7.73 0.12
C TRP A 81 -12.72 8.37 1.17
N CYS A 82 -11.58 8.86 0.72
CA CYS A 82 -10.61 9.61 1.52
C CYS A 82 -10.08 10.77 0.69
N GLU A 83 -9.65 11.84 1.34
CA GLU A 83 -8.98 12.94 0.67
C GLU A 83 -7.75 12.46 -0.13
N GLU A 84 -7.47 13.10 -1.26
CA GLU A 84 -6.32 12.74 -2.09
C GLU A 84 -5.04 13.34 -1.53
N PHE A 85 -4.11 12.48 -1.07
CA PHE A 85 -2.79 12.93 -0.64
C PHE A 85 -1.85 13.13 -1.81
N LYS A 86 -0.96 14.11 -1.67
CA LYS A 86 0.07 14.43 -2.67
C LYS A 86 1.46 14.24 -2.06
N GLY A 87 2.39 13.83 -2.88
CA GLY A 87 3.78 13.65 -2.47
C GLY A 87 4.37 12.33 -2.94
N ARG A 88 5.52 11.99 -2.37
CA ARG A 88 6.24 10.75 -2.65
C ARG A 88 5.48 9.57 -2.02
N HIS A 89 5.37 8.48 -2.75
CA HIS A 89 4.85 7.23 -2.20
C HIS A 89 6.02 6.44 -1.60
N LEU A 90 6.03 6.28 -0.30
CA LEU A 90 7.07 5.58 0.43
C LEU A 90 6.51 4.28 1.02
N SER A 91 7.33 3.22 1.00
CA SER A 91 7.11 2.01 1.78
C SER A 91 8.30 1.83 2.71
N ILE A 92 8.04 1.72 4.00
CA ILE A 92 9.05 1.81 5.06
C ILE A 92 8.90 0.62 5.98
N ASP A 93 9.98 -0.14 6.16
CA ASP A 93 10.01 -1.21 7.15
C ASP A 93 10.60 -0.73 8.47
N TYR A 94 10.01 -1.22 9.54
CA TYR A 94 10.47 -1.03 10.91
C TYR A 94 10.61 -2.39 11.61
N ASP A 95 11.56 -2.47 12.54
CA ASP A 95 11.68 -3.61 13.44
C ASP A 95 10.61 -3.57 14.55
N GLN A 96 10.62 -4.58 15.42
CA GLN A 96 9.74 -4.68 16.58
C GLN A 96 9.81 -3.48 17.54
N ASN A 97 10.90 -2.70 17.52
CA ASN A 97 11.09 -1.54 18.38
C ASN A 97 10.69 -0.22 17.71
N GLY A 98 10.16 -0.27 16.48
CA GLY A 98 9.85 0.91 15.68
C GLY A 98 11.09 1.58 15.07
N VAL A 99 12.24 0.88 15.01
CA VAL A 99 13.44 1.39 14.36
C VAL A 99 13.38 1.08 12.86
N GLN A 100 13.54 2.12 12.04
CA GLN A 100 13.51 1.97 10.59
C GLN A 100 14.63 1.06 10.09
N LEU A 101 14.25 0.06 9.28
CA LEU A 101 15.15 -0.88 8.62
C LEU A 101 15.42 -0.50 7.17
N SER A 102 14.38 -0.05 6.47
CA SER A 102 14.45 0.29 5.05
C SER A 102 13.46 1.40 4.70
N CYS A 103 13.70 2.06 3.58
CA CYS A 103 12.75 2.98 2.96
C CYS A 103 12.90 2.93 1.45
N VAL A 104 11.81 2.71 0.75
CA VAL A 104 11.77 2.74 -0.72
C VAL A 104 10.71 3.70 -1.21
N GLU A 105 10.97 4.35 -2.34
CA GLU A 105 10.01 5.22 -3.05
C GLU A 105 9.48 4.51 -4.29
N GLY A 106 8.16 4.46 -4.40
CA GLY A 106 7.45 3.89 -5.53
C GLY A 106 7.17 4.91 -6.63
N PHE A 107 7.43 4.54 -7.88
CA PHE A 107 7.18 5.35 -9.06
C PHE A 107 6.16 4.66 -9.96
N ARG A 108 5.26 5.45 -10.52
CA ARG A 108 4.26 5.00 -11.48
C ARG A 108 4.42 5.76 -12.78
N ARG A 109 4.13 5.11 -13.91
CA ARG A 109 4.00 5.80 -15.20
C ARG A 109 2.79 6.74 -15.14
N SER A 110 2.86 7.81 -15.92
CA SER A 110 1.71 8.73 -16.08
C SER A 110 0.47 7.95 -16.50
N ASN A 111 -0.67 8.24 -15.88
CA ASN A 111 -1.96 7.60 -16.13
C ASN A 111 -2.02 6.09 -15.80
N ALA A 112 -1.01 5.51 -15.15
CA ALA A 112 -1.11 4.14 -14.68
C ALA A 112 -2.10 4.02 -13.50
N PRO A 113 -2.80 2.89 -13.35
CA PRO A 113 -3.61 2.61 -12.17
C PRO A 113 -2.79 2.74 -10.88
N LEU A 114 -3.45 3.03 -9.76
CA LEU A 114 -2.76 3.30 -8.48
C LEU A 114 -1.93 2.10 -8.00
N TYR A 115 -2.31 0.88 -8.33
CA TYR A 115 -1.58 -0.35 -7.98
C TYR A 115 -0.36 -0.61 -8.88
N LYS A 116 -0.29 0.01 -10.08
CA LYS A 116 0.70 -0.36 -11.11
C LYS A 116 1.97 0.49 -11.00
N PHE A 117 2.83 0.15 -10.05
CA PHE A 117 4.17 0.72 -9.96
C PHE A 117 5.07 0.22 -11.09
N SER A 118 5.96 1.09 -11.57
CA SER A 118 6.99 0.76 -12.58
C SER A 118 8.36 0.55 -11.95
N GLU A 119 8.65 1.24 -10.86
CA GLU A 119 9.95 1.20 -10.18
C GLU A 119 9.76 1.39 -8.68
N TRP A 120 10.67 0.80 -7.91
CA TRP A 120 10.92 1.10 -6.51
C TRP A 120 12.39 1.47 -6.35
N LYS A 121 12.68 2.57 -5.69
CA LYS A 121 14.05 3.04 -5.44
C LYS A 121 14.34 3.10 -3.97
N VAL A 122 15.49 2.57 -3.57
CA VAL A 122 15.99 2.73 -2.20
C VAL A 122 16.28 4.20 -1.96
N VAL A 123 15.76 4.73 -0.87
CA VAL A 123 15.96 6.13 -0.50
C VAL A 123 16.53 6.23 0.91
N ASN A 124 17.53 7.08 1.06
CA ASN A 124 18.11 7.37 2.37
C ASN A 124 17.30 8.46 3.07
N GLN A 125 16.08 8.12 3.46
CA GLN A 125 15.18 9.00 4.19
C GLN A 125 14.78 8.35 5.50
N ILE A 126 15.01 9.04 6.61
CA ILE A 126 14.59 8.59 7.93
C ILE A 126 13.19 9.12 8.19
N ARG A 127 12.30 8.22 8.62
CA ARG A 127 10.94 8.50 9.07
C ARG A 127 10.74 7.89 10.43
N GLU A 128 10.23 8.66 11.35
CA GLU A 128 9.85 8.16 12.68
C GLU A 128 8.67 7.18 12.55
N PHE A 129 8.64 6.20 13.43
CA PHE A 129 7.50 5.31 13.55
C PHE A 129 6.25 6.13 13.94
N PRO A 130 5.09 5.93 13.30
CA PRO A 130 3.92 6.77 13.57
C PRO A 130 3.47 6.69 15.04
N ASP A 131 3.28 7.82 15.70
CA ASP A 131 2.93 7.91 17.12
C ASP A 131 1.70 7.07 17.48
N ILE A 132 0.70 7.05 16.62
CA ILE A 132 -0.54 6.28 16.80
C ILE A 132 -0.32 4.76 16.88
N LEU A 133 0.81 4.27 16.35
CA LEU A 133 1.18 2.87 16.35
C LEU A 133 2.13 2.50 17.51
N THR A 134 2.49 3.46 18.37
CA THR A 134 3.51 3.26 19.41
C THR A 134 3.14 2.17 20.40
N ASN A 135 1.85 1.98 20.67
CA ASN A 135 1.35 0.90 21.53
C ASN A 135 1.52 -0.50 20.94
N LEU A 136 1.84 -0.64 19.66
CA LEU A 136 2.13 -1.91 19.00
C LEU A 136 3.59 -2.32 19.13
N VAL A 137 4.48 -1.39 19.51
CA VAL A 137 5.92 -1.65 19.66
C VAL A 137 6.14 -2.82 20.61
N GLY A 138 6.94 -3.79 20.19
CA GLY A 138 7.20 -5.03 20.92
C GLY A 138 6.17 -6.14 20.73
N THR A 139 5.08 -5.90 19.99
CA THR A 139 4.02 -6.90 19.79
C THR A 139 4.29 -7.77 18.55
N TYR A 140 4.74 -7.14 17.47
CA TYR A 140 5.02 -7.82 16.20
C TYR A 140 6.49 -7.69 15.83
N GLU A 141 7.02 -8.66 15.10
CA GLU A 141 8.43 -8.71 14.71
C GLU A 141 8.80 -7.57 13.76
N PHE A 142 7.89 -7.23 12.83
CA PHE A 142 8.08 -6.18 11.84
C PHE A 142 6.80 -5.39 11.60
N TYR A 143 6.99 -4.17 11.11
CA TYR A 143 5.93 -3.32 10.60
C TYR A 143 6.35 -2.77 9.25
N ASN A 144 5.43 -2.76 8.29
CA ASN A 144 5.61 -1.99 7.06
C ASN A 144 4.57 -0.87 7.02
N VAL A 145 5.00 0.35 6.79
CA VAL A 145 4.16 1.55 6.75
C VAL A 145 4.25 2.18 5.38
N GLU A 146 3.13 2.29 4.68
CA GLU A 146 3.04 3.01 3.43
C GLU A 146 2.57 4.45 3.65
N MET A 147 3.25 5.39 2.98
CA MET A 147 2.99 6.82 3.12
C MET A 147 2.88 7.51 1.76
N ILE A 148 2.07 8.56 1.69
CA ILE A 148 2.11 9.55 0.59
C ILE A 148 2.42 10.91 1.21
N GLY A 149 3.60 11.47 0.86
CA GLY A 149 4.13 12.64 1.58
C GLY A 149 4.39 12.31 3.04
N ASP A 150 3.67 12.97 3.95
CA ASP A 150 3.75 12.75 5.41
C ASP A 150 2.50 12.01 5.95
N LYS A 151 1.67 11.45 5.06
CA LYS A 151 0.42 10.80 5.42
C LYS A 151 0.54 9.28 5.32
N THR A 152 0.37 8.58 6.44
CA THR A 152 0.26 7.12 6.47
C THR A 152 -1.04 6.68 5.79
N ILE A 153 -0.93 5.79 4.81
CA ILE A 153 -2.08 5.32 4.03
C ILE A 153 -2.40 3.84 4.28
N GLU A 154 -1.41 3.08 4.71
CA GLU A 154 -1.53 1.64 4.98
C GLU A 154 -0.47 1.20 5.98
N VAL A 155 -0.80 0.22 6.79
CA VAL A 155 0.11 -0.40 7.76
C VAL A 155 -0.05 -1.91 7.65
N HIS A 156 1.07 -2.62 7.64
CA HIS A 156 1.13 -4.07 7.62
C HIS A 156 1.90 -4.57 8.84
N LEU A 157 1.39 -5.62 9.50
CA LEU A 157 2.05 -6.27 10.64
C LEU A 157 3.05 -7.33 10.17
N ARG A 158 3.86 -6.96 9.19
CA ARG A 158 4.91 -7.75 8.56
C ARG A 158 5.90 -6.85 7.84
N GLN A 159 7.02 -7.38 7.44
CA GLN A 159 7.97 -6.70 6.56
C GLN A 159 7.43 -6.62 5.12
N ASN A 160 7.90 -5.64 4.36
CA ASN A 160 7.66 -5.59 2.92
C ASN A 160 8.15 -6.90 2.27
N HIS A 161 7.32 -7.44 1.40
CA HIS A 161 7.56 -8.75 0.78
C HIS A 161 8.45 -8.67 -0.46
N ASP A 162 8.55 -7.50 -1.04
CA ASP A 162 9.35 -7.25 -2.22
C ASP A 162 10.85 -7.15 -1.85
N PRO A 163 11.79 -7.52 -2.75
CA PRO A 163 13.24 -7.51 -2.45
C PRO A 163 13.82 -6.09 -2.44
N ILE A 164 13.37 -5.25 -1.51
CA ILE A 164 13.62 -3.81 -1.39
C ILE A 164 15.04 -3.39 -1.01
N GLN A 165 16.01 -4.31 -0.98
CA GLN A 165 17.41 -4.00 -0.70
C GLN A 165 18.15 -3.34 -1.88
N ASN A 166 17.53 -3.27 -3.05
CA ASN A 166 18.06 -2.70 -4.27
C ASN A 166 16.97 -1.88 -4.98
N ASP A 167 17.40 -1.01 -5.90
CA ASP A 167 16.47 -0.42 -6.84
C ASP A 167 15.86 -1.51 -7.73
N LEU A 168 14.54 -1.52 -7.81
CA LEU A 168 13.77 -2.53 -8.52
C LEU A 168 13.00 -1.89 -9.66
N ARG A 169 13.01 -2.53 -10.82
CA ARG A 169 12.05 -2.26 -11.88
C ARG A 169 11.00 -3.36 -11.89
N VAL A 170 9.74 -2.98 -11.74
CA VAL A 170 8.63 -3.95 -11.70
C VAL A 170 8.39 -4.49 -13.10
N CYS A 171 8.26 -5.81 -13.22
CA CYS A 171 7.99 -6.51 -14.46
C CYS A 171 6.50 -6.90 -14.50
N TRP A 172 5.76 -6.31 -15.42
CA TRP A 172 4.37 -6.65 -15.69
C TRP A 172 4.25 -7.52 -16.93
N GLU A 173 3.20 -8.32 -17.05
CA GLU A 173 2.98 -9.28 -18.13
C GLU A 173 3.06 -8.65 -19.53
N LYS A 174 2.63 -7.40 -19.68
CA LYS A 174 2.62 -6.65 -20.94
C LYS A 174 3.86 -5.79 -21.16
N ASP A 175 4.82 -5.82 -20.23
CA ASP A 175 6.04 -5.04 -20.37
C ASP A 175 7.03 -5.73 -21.32
N GLU A 176 7.84 -4.93 -22.02
CA GLU A 176 8.93 -5.41 -22.84
C GLU A 176 10.05 -6.03 -21.98
N ASN A 177 10.69 -7.08 -22.48
CA ASN A 177 11.86 -7.67 -21.84
C ASN A 177 13.05 -6.70 -21.85
N HIS A 178 13.76 -6.63 -20.72
CA HIS A 178 14.95 -5.81 -20.56
C HIS A 178 16.22 -6.69 -20.53
N GLU A 179 16.93 -6.81 -21.65
CA GLU A 179 18.09 -7.72 -21.81
C GLU A 179 19.25 -7.47 -20.83
N ASN A 180 19.40 -6.22 -20.37
CA ASN A 180 20.48 -5.82 -19.47
C ASN A 180 20.16 -5.93 -17.97
N LEU A 181 19.02 -6.49 -17.63
CA LEU A 181 18.54 -6.64 -16.26
C LEU A 181 18.36 -8.13 -15.94
N THR A 182 18.53 -8.49 -14.67
CA THR A 182 18.20 -9.83 -14.18
C THR A 182 16.79 -9.83 -13.65
N LEU A 183 15.95 -10.72 -14.17
CA LEU A 183 14.59 -10.91 -13.68
C LEU A 183 14.62 -11.77 -12.42
N LEU A 184 14.08 -11.23 -11.33
CA LEU A 184 13.71 -12.00 -10.14
C LEU A 184 12.21 -12.29 -10.24
N LEU A 185 11.86 -13.56 -10.31
CA LEU A 185 10.46 -13.97 -10.37
C LEU A 185 9.83 -13.87 -8.98
N HIS A 186 8.65 -13.29 -8.92
CA HIS A 186 7.83 -13.26 -7.73
C HIS A 186 6.66 -14.23 -7.92
N HIS A 187 6.63 -15.30 -7.16
CA HIS A 187 5.69 -16.40 -7.40
C HIS A 187 4.26 -16.13 -6.89
N GLU A 188 4.07 -15.13 -6.04
CA GLU A 188 2.85 -15.01 -5.23
C GLU A 188 1.77 -14.14 -5.85
N ASP A 189 2.12 -13.24 -6.76
CA ASP A 189 1.14 -12.42 -7.49
C ASP A 189 0.48 -13.16 -8.66
N ALA A 190 0.67 -14.45 -8.75
CA ALA A 190 0.17 -15.27 -9.85
C ALA A 190 -1.34 -15.52 -9.79
N ASP A 191 -2.02 -15.10 -8.74
CA ASP A 191 -3.32 -15.65 -8.37
C ASP A 191 -4.54 -14.97 -9.01
N GLY A 192 -4.33 -14.13 -10.02
CA GLY A 192 -5.42 -13.70 -10.90
C GLY A 192 -6.36 -12.61 -10.34
N TYR A 193 -6.10 -12.04 -9.17
CA TYR A 193 -6.87 -10.90 -8.67
C TYR A 193 -6.38 -9.55 -9.22
N LEU A 194 -5.15 -9.50 -9.75
CA LEU A 194 -4.66 -8.31 -10.44
C LEU A 194 -5.24 -8.22 -11.85
N PRO A 195 -5.69 -7.03 -12.29
CA PRO A 195 -6.13 -6.80 -13.68
C PRO A 195 -5.05 -7.05 -14.73
N GLU A 196 -3.77 -6.96 -14.32
CA GLU A 196 -2.60 -7.34 -15.10
C GLU A 196 -1.62 -8.04 -14.17
N LYS A 197 -1.07 -9.17 -14.61
CA LYS A 197 -0.17 -9.99 -13.79
C LYS A 197 1.18 -9.34 -13.60
N ARG A 198 1.65 -9.26 -12.35
CA ARG A 198 3.01 -8.91 -12.00
C ARG A 198 3.86 -10.19 -12.08
N LEU A 199 4.89 -10.18 -12.92
CA LEU A 199 5.78 -11.33 -13.13
C LEU A 199 6.96 -11.35 -12.17
N GLY A 200 7.30 -10.20 -11.59
CA GLY A 200 8.42 -10.07 -10.68
C GLY A 200 9.14 -8.73 -10.83
N PHE A 201 10.44 -8.75 -10.58
CA PHE A 201 11.27 -7.57 -10.59
C PHE A 201 12.53 -7.77 -11.41
N TYR A 202 12.97 -6.70 -12.06
CA TYR A 202 14.31 -6.60 -12.63
C TYR A 202 15.22 -5.88 -11.65
N ILE A 203 16.43 -6.40 -11.49
CA ILE A 203 17.54 -5.74 -10.82
C ILE A 203 18.67 -5.51 -11.82
N SER A 204 19.48 -4.45 -11.59
CA SER A 204 20.68 -4.22 -12.39
C SER A 204 21.63 -5.41 -12.28
N LYS A 205 22.15 -5.90 -13.41
CA LYS A 205 23.26 -6.87 -13.39
C LYS A 205 24.48 -6.21 -12.74
N ARG A 206 24.98 -6.80 -11.68
CA ARG A 206 26.26 -6.40 -11.07
C ARG A 206 27.41 -6.80 -11.96
#